data_dd3b3a14f7c2469d322d1ab77b6872aa
#
_entry.id   dd3b3a14f7c2469d322d1ab77b6872aa
#
_cell.length_a   1.000
_cell.length_b   1.000
_cell.length_c   1.000
_cell.angle_alpha   90.00
_cell.angle_beta   90.00
_cell.angle_gamma   90.00
#
_symmetry.space_group_name_H-M   'P 1'
#
loop_
_entity.id
_entity.type
_entity.pdbx_description
1 polymer ?
#
loop_
_entity_poly.entity_id
_entity_poly.type
_entity_poly.pdbx_seq_one_letter_code
_entity_poly.pdbx_strand_id
1 'polypeptide(L)'
;MATRLRGRWALGITPRNFTWILKDKLAICERPGGYGENHRRVRRQEEIIWIRENGFGCVVSIIPAPHNLHNYDELGVAARHRPFSAEDLDVWLKSFYRELHELLRAGTKVVVHGEEVGDRIVGVMGGYIRWAGLVDDDTQAITVTERLAGRQLDPFARNVILTATRLR
;
A
#
# COMPACT_ATOMS: atom_id res chain seq x y z
N MET A 1 31.63 -3.48 -5.53
CA MET A 1 30.82 -4.63 -6.05
C MET A 1 29.93 -5.13 -4.93
N ALA A 2 28.64 -4.99 -5.07
CA ALA A 2 27.70 -5.57 -4.13
C ALA A 2 27.81 -7.11 -4.22
N THR A 3 28.18 -7.75 -3.14
CA THR A 3 28.22 -9.21 -3.05
C THR A 3 26.79 -9.73 -3.31
N ARG A 4 26.60 -10.38 -4.44
CA ARG A 4 25.31 -11.01 -4.77
C ARG A 4 25.09 -12.13 -3.77
N LEU A 5 24.20 -11.89 -2.82
CA LEU A 5 23.76 -12.94 -1.90
C LEU A 5 23.19 -14.10 -2.74
N ARG A 6 23.80 -15.25 -2.62
CA ARG A 6 23.34 -16.46 -3.31
C ARG A 6 22.49 -17.29 -2.36
N GLY A 7 21.31 -17.72 -2.83
CA GLY A 7 20.46 -18.62 -2.10
C GLY A 7 19.06 -18.04 -1.81
N ARG A 8 18.27 -18.80 -1.10
CA ARG A 8 16.86 -18.49 -0.77
C ARG A 8 16.67 -17.10 -0.12
N TRP A 9 17.63 -16.68 0.67
CA TRP A 9 17.60 -15.40 1.40
C TRP A 9 17.87 -14.17 0.53
N ALA A 10 18.46 -14.35 -0.64
CA ALA A 10 18.76 -13.26 -1.55
C ALA A 10 17.50 -12.61 -2.16
N LEU A 11 16.37 -13.29 -2.14
CA LEU A 11 15.10 -12.84 -2.69
C LEU A 11 14.21 -12.19 -1.63
N GLY A 12 14.60 -12.26 -0.36
CA GLY A 12 13.84 -11.71 0.76
C GLY A 12 12.61 -12.55 1.13
N ILE A 13 11.76 -11.98 1.95
CA ILE A 13 10.52 -12.59 2.45
C ILE A 13 9.35 -11.70 2.08
N THR A 14 8.29 -12.26 1.53
CA THR A 14 7.05 -11.54 1.22
C THR A 14 6.50 -10.85 2.47
N PRO A 15 6.19 -9.56 2.42
CA PRO A 15 5.55 -8.86 3.53
C PRO A 15 4.23 -9.53 3.95
N ARG A 16 3.90 -9.40 5.23
CA ARG A 16 2.66 -9.96 5.78
C ARG A 16 1.44 -9.33 5.12
N ASN A 17 0.41 -10.15 4.88
CA ASN A 17 -0.86 -9.74 4.31
C ASN A 17 -0.72 -9.02 2.96
N PHE A 18 0.31 -9.36 2.21
CA PHE A 18 0.51 -8.83 0.87
C PHE A 18 -0.69 -9.18 -0.01
N THR A 19 -1.29 -8.15 -0.62
CA THR A 19 -2.49 -8.29 -1.44
C THR A 19 -2.37 -7.43 -2.69
N TRP A 20 -2.54 -8.03 -3.86
CA TRP A 20 -2.65 -7.27 -5.10
C TRP A 20 -4.00 -6.55 -5.17
N ILE A 21 -3.95 -5.25 -5.47
CA ILE A 21 -5.11 -4.44 -5.81
C ILE A 21 -5.25 -4.39 -7.34
N LEU A 22 -4.16 -4.09 -8.02
CA LEU A 22 -4.03 -4.22 -9.48
C LEU A 22 -2.82 -5.12 -9.73
N LYS A 23 -3.06 -6.29 -10.27
CA LYS A 23 -2.00 -7.28 -10.45
C LYS A 23 -0.79 -6.70 -11.19
N ASP A 24 0.38 -6.94 -10.64
CA ASP A 24 1.68 -6.50 -11.13
C ASP A 24 1.87 -4.96 -11.19
N LYS A 25 0.97 -4.18 -10.61
CA LYS A 25 1.01 -2.71 -10.61
C LYS A 25 0.88 -2.08 -9.24
N LEU A 26 -0.13 -2.48 -8.47
CA LEU A 26 -0.44 -1.89 -7.17
C LEU A 26 -0.78 -2.98 -6.16
N ALA A 27 -0.10 -2.94 -5.04
CA ALA A 27 -0.35 -3.85 -3.93
C ALA A 27 -0.41 -3.10 -2.60
N ILE A 28 -0.94 -3.78 -1.60
CA ILE A 28 -0.91 -3.35 -0.20
C ILE A 28 -0.26 -4.43 0.65
N CYS A 29 0.32 -4.04 1.76
CA CYS A 29 0.85 -4.97 2.73
C CYS A 29 0.88 -4.35 4.13
N GLU A 30 1.17 -5.18 5.11
CA GLU A 30 1.50 -4.76 6.46
C GLU A 30 2.89 -4.13 6.47
N ARG A 31 3.13 -3.19 7.38
CA ARG A 31 4.44 -2.57 7.57
C ARG A 31 5.55 -3.63 7.67
N PRO A 32 6.60 -3.55 6.85
CA PRO A 32 7.72 -4.48 6.94
C PRO A 32 8.31 -4.58 8.34
N GLY A 33 8.51 -5.81 8.81
CA GLY A 33 8.95 -6.12 10.15
C GLY A 33 7.81 -6.26 11.17
N GLY A 34 6.58 -5.93 10.79
CA GLY A 34 5.42 -5.94 11.66
C GLY A 34 5.36 -4.73 12.59
N TYR A 35 4.42 -4.73 13.52
CA TYR A 35 4.19 -3.65 14.49
C TYR A 35 4.17 -4.19 15.93
N GLY A 36 4.30 -3.26 16.90
CA GLY A 36 4.29 -3.60 18.31
C GLY A 36 5.48 -4.46 18.72
N GLU A 37 5.25 -5.34 19.69
CA GLU A 37 6.27 -6.22 20.29
C GLU A 37 6.84 -7.24 19.31
N ASN A 38 6.13 -7.53 18.22
CA ASN A 38 6.55 -8.48 17.20
C ASN A 38 7.45 -7.87 16.12
N HIS A 39 7.83 -6.62 16.28
CA HIS A 39 8.69 -5.92 15.35
C HIS A 39 10.12 -6.49 15.36
N ARG A 40 10.59 -6.94 14.20
CA ARG A 40 11.93 -7.55 14.05
C ARG A 40 12.73 -6.86 12.96
N ARG A 41 13.91 -6.37 13.32
CA ARG A 41 14.80 -5.67 12.39
C ARG A 41 15.20 -6.54 11.18
N VAL A 42 15.61 -7.77 11.42
CA VAL A 42 16.04 -8.69 10.35
C VAL A 42 14.88 -8.97 9.40
N ARG A 43 13.70 -9.26 9.93
CA ARG A 43 12.51 -9.48 9.11
C ARG A 43 12.16 -8.25 8.28
N ARG A 44 12.25 -7.06 8.86
CA ARG A 44 12.01 -5.81 8.13
C ARG A 44 12.94 -5.68 6.93
N GLN A 45 14.23 -5.92 7.11
CA GLN A 45 15.20 -5.87 6.03
C GLN A 45 14.90 -6.90 4.94
N GLU A 46 14.55 -8.12 5.31
CA GLU A 46 14.22 -9.17 4.34
C GLU A 46 12.94 -8.88 3.57
N GLU A 47 11.93 -8.31 4.21
CA GLU A 47 10.70 -7.90 3.54
C GLU A 47 10.93 -6.72 2.57
N ILE A 48 11.78 -5.76 2.93
CA ILE A 48 12.17 -4.67 2.04
C ILE A 48 12.99 -5.18 0.85
N ILE A 49 13.86 -6.13 1.06
CA ILE A 49 14.61 -6.80 -0.02
C ILE A 49 13.65 -7.48 -0.98
N TRP A 50 12.63 -8.17 -0.48
CA TRP A 50 11.62 -8.78 -1.32
C TRP A 50 10.89 -7.74 -2.18
N ILE A 51 10.50 -6.62 -1.61
CA ILE A 51 9.87 -5.51 -2.33
C ILE A 51 10.79 -5.04 -3.47
N ARG A 52 12.06 -4.82 -3.19
CA ARG A 52 13.04 -4.42 -4.19
C ARG A 52 13.20 -5.45 -5.31
N GLU A 53 13.39 -6.73 -4.95
CA GLU A 53 13.64 -7.81 -5.90
C GLU A 53 12.42 -8.13 -6.76
N ASN A 54 11.21 -7.77 -6.31
CA ASN A 54 9.98 -7.92 -7.08
C ASN A 54 9.66 -6.68 -7.93
N GLY A 55 10.58 -5.73 -8.05
CA GLY A 55 10.50 -4.63 -8.99
C GLY A 55 9.59 -3.48 -8.57
N PHE A 56 9.25 -3.36 -7.29
CA PHE A 56 8.50 -2.21 -6.79
C PHE A 56 9.38 -0.96 -6.85
N GLY A 57 8.94 0.03 -7.60
CA GLY A 57 9.66 1.29 -7.78
C GLY A 57 9.38 2.32 -6.69
N CYS A 58 8.32 2.15 -5.93
CA CYS A 58 7.97 3.06 -4.83
C CYS A 58 7.14 2.35 -3.76
N VAL A 59 7.49 2.64 -2.51
CA VAL A 59 6.70 2.29 -1.33
C VAL A 59 6.03 3.55 -0.81
N VAL A 60 4.74 3.50 -0.53
CA VAL A 60 4.03 4.62 0.10
C VAL A 60 3.52 4.18 1.47
N SER A 61 3.99 4.86 2.51
CA SER A 61 3.56 4.61 3.88
C SER A 61 2.45 5.57 4.26
N ILE A 62 1.31 5.05 4.71
CA ILE A 62 0.19 5.85 5.20
C ILE A 62 0.06 5.84 6.73
N ILE A 63 1.04 5.28 7.43
CA ILE A 63 1.06 5.27 8.89
C ILE A 63 1.33 6.68 9.45
N PRO A 64 0.87 7.00 10.67
CA PRO A 64 1.04 8.35 11.24
C PRO A 64 2.48 8.78 11.41
N ALA A 65 3.35 7.89 11.86
CA ALA A 65 4.74 8.21 12.14
C ALA A 65 5.70 7.63 11.09
N PRO A 66 6.85 8.28 10.83
CA PRO A 66 7.81 7.82 9.81
C PRO A 66 8.70 6.67 10.32
N HIS A 67 8.10 5.64 10.90
CA HIS A 67 8.82 4.50 11.47
C HIS A 67 9.65 3.78 10.40
N ASN A 68 10.96 3.74 10.61
CA ASN A 68 11.89 2.94 9.81
C ASN A 68 11.89 3.23 8.30
N LEU A 69 11.36 4.35 7.85
CA LEU A 69 11.37 4.71 6.42
C LEU A 69 12.78 4.86 5.86
N HIS A 70 13.75 5.25 6.69
CA HIS A 70 15.17 5.30 6.31
C HIS A 70 15.72 3.95 5.85
N ASN A 71 15.15 2.83 6.29
CA ASN A 71 15.59 1.51 5.87
C ASN A 71 15.30 1.22 4.38
N TYR A 72 14.27 1.83 3.82
CA TYR A 72 14.01 1.73 2.38
C TYR A 72 15.14 2.37 1.58
N ASP A 73 15.57 3.56 1.98
CA ASP A 73 16.67 4.26 1.33
C ASP A 73 17.98 3.47 1.44
N GLU A 74 18.30 2.96 2.62
CA GLU A 74 19.47 2.11 2.85
C GLU A 74 19.51 0.87 1.95
N LEU A 75 18.36 0.33 1.59
CA LEU A 75 18.23 -0.86 0.75
C LEU A 75 17.92 -0.52 -0.72
N GLY A 76 17.97 0.76 -1.08
CA GLY A 76 17.81 1.20 -2.46
C GLY A 76 16.38 1.18 -2.96
N VAL A 77 15.40 1.36 -2.08
CA VAL A 77 13.97 1.43 -2.43
C VAL A 77 13.44 2.83 -2.18
N ALA A 78 12.85 3.45 -3.19
CA ALA A 78 12.20 4.74 -3.02
C ALA A 78 10.98 4.61 -2.10
N ALA A 79 10.84 5.51 -1.14
CA ALA A 79 9.72 5.52 -0.20
C ALA A 79 9.17 6.93 -0.03
N ARG A 80 7.85 7.02 0.14
CA ARG A 80 7.14 8.26 0.40
C ARG A 80 6.28 8.10 1.66
N HIS A 81 6.26 9.13 2.49
CA HIS A 81 5.42 9.15 3.70
C HIS A 81 4.22 10.04 3.46
N ARG A 82 3.02 9.45 3.53
CA ARG A 82 1.74 10.13 3.34
C ARG A 82 0.80 9.76 4.48
N PRO A 83 1.03 10.34 5.68
CA PRO A 83 0.22 9.97 6.86
C PRO A 83 -1.26 10.17 6.58
N PHE A 84 -2.04 9.14 6.83
CA PHE A 84 -3.49 9.19 6.63
C PHE A 84 -4.13 10.21 7.56
N SER A 85 -5.04 11.03 7.03
CA SER A 85 -5.81 12.01 7.79
C SER A 85 -7.30 11.78 7.65
N ALA A 86 -7.93 11.36 8.76
CA ALA A 86 -9.39 11.21 8.81
C ALA A 86 -10.11 12.56 8.95
N GLU A 87 -9.46 13.55 9.56
CA GLU A 87 -10.02 14.89 9.76
C GLU A 87 -10.16 15.66 8.44
N ASP A 88 -9.15 15.54 7.57
CA ASP A 88 -9.12 16.17 6.26
C ASP A 88 -9.21 15.12 5.15
N LEU A 89 -10.15 14.19 5.28
CA LEU A 89 -10.26 13.02 4.41
C LEU A 89 -10.33 13.38 2.92
N ASP A 90 -11.17 14.32 2.55
CA ASP A 90 -11.34 14.73 1.15
C ASP A 90 -10.04 15.26 0.55
N VAL A 91 -9.35 16.15 1.27
CA VAL A 91 -8.07 16.72 0.84
C VAL A 91 -7.00 15.63 0.75
N TRP A 92 -6.93 14.77 1.75
CA TRP A 92 -5.96 13.70 1.79
C TRP A 92 -6.16 12.70 0.63
N LEU A 93 -7.39 12.22 0.43
CA LEU A 93 -7.71 11.27 -0.65
C LEU A 93 -7.42 11.86 -2.02
N LYS A 94 -7.82 13.10 -2.25
CA LYS A 94 -7.59 13.79 -3.54
C LYS A 94 -6.10 13.88 -3.87
N SER A 95 -5.29 14.28 -2.91
CA SER A 95 -3.83 14.38 -3.05
C SER A 95 -3.19 13.01 -3.26
N PHE A 96 -3.56 12.04 -2.42
CA PHE A 96 -3.03 10.69 -2.46
C PHE A 96 -3.37 9.97 -3.78
N TYR A 97 -4.63 10.07 -4.23
CA TYR A 97 -5.06 9.41 -5.46
C TYR A 97 -4.39 10.00 -6.71
N ARG A 98 -4.19 11.31 -6.75
CA ARG A 98 -3.46 11.95 -7.85
C ARG A 98 -2.02 11.45 -7.91
N GLU A 99 -1.33 11.44 -6.79
CA GLU A 99 0.05 10.96 -6.70
C GLU A 99 0.17 9.48 -7.10
N LEU A 100 -0.72 8.65 -6.56
CA LEU A 100 -0.77 7.23 -6.91
C LEU A 100 -1.03 7.01 -8.39
N HIS A 101 -1.98 7.75 -8.95
CA HIS A 101 -2.31 7.68 -10.36
C HIS A 101 -1.13 8.09 -11.26
N GLU A 102 -0.41 9.14 -10.91
CA GLU A 102 0.78 9.58 -11.62
C GLU A 102 1.88 8.52 -11.60
N LEU A 103 2.13 7.91 -10.44
CA LEU A 103 3.10 6.83 -10.31
C LEU A 103 2.74 5.64 -11.20
N LEU A 104 1.49 5.21 -11.18
CA LEU A 104 1.03 4.07 -11.96
C LEU A 104 1.05 4.37 -13.48
N ARG A 105 0.69 5.58 -13.89
CA ARG A 105 0.78 6.00 -15.30
C ARG A 105 2.22 6.06 -15.80
N ALA A 106 3.15 6.39 -14.94
CA ALA A 106 4.58 6.38 -15.28
C ALA A 106 5.17 4.96 -15.36
N GLY A 107 4.37 3.93 -15.10
CA GLY A 107 4.81 2.54 -15.09
C GLY A 107 5.49 2.12 -13.80
N THR A 108 5.40 2.91 -12.75
CA THR A 108 5.96 2.58 -11.44
C THR A 108 5.09 1.55 -10.75
N LYS A 109 5.68 0.44 -10.35
CA LYS A 109 5.03 -0.58 -9.53
C LYS A 109 5.06 -0.13 -8.08
N VAL A 110 3.89 -0.03 -7.45
CA VAL A 110 3.72 0.60 -6.14
C VAL A 110 3.18 -0.38 -5.11
N VAL A 111 3.74 -0.34 -3.91
CA VAL A 111 3.14 -0.99 -2.74
C VAL A 111 2.85 0.08 -1.67
N VAL A 112 1.64 0.04 -1.14
CA VAL A 112 1.19 0.91 -0.04
C VAL A 112 1.12 0.09 1.23
N HIS A 113 1.64 0.61 2.32
CA HIS A 113 1.55 -0.08 3.60
C HIS A 113 0.93 0.78 4.70
N GLY A 114 0.11 0.13 5.54
CA GLY A 114 -0.35 0.62 6.83
C GLY A 114 0.33 -0.15 7.95
N GLU A 115 -0.07 0.10 9.20
CA GLU A 115 0.34 -0.73 10.33
C GLU A 115 -0.12 -2.18 10.14
N GLU A 116 -1.34 -2.32 9.66
CA GLU A 116 -1.98 -3.59 9.33
C GLU A 116 -2.75 -3.44 8.01
N VAL A 117 -3.16 -4.55 7.43
CA VAL A 117 -4.07 -4.55 6.28
C VAL A 117 -5.51 -4.61 6.81
N GLY A 118 -5.92 -3.48 7.40
CA GLY A 118 -7.25 -3.28 7.97
C GLY A 118 -8.17 -2.45 7.09
N ASP A 119 -9.30 -2.03 7.66
CA ASP A 119 -10.35 -1.32 6.91
C ASP A 119 -9.90 0.04 6.36
N ARG A 120 -8.97 0.70 7.03
CA ARG A 120 -8.43 1.98 6.57
C ARG A 120 -7.77 1.86 5.20
N ILE A 121 -6.76 1.00 5.07
CA ILE A 121 -6.02 0.83 3.82
C ILE A 121 -6.86 0.17 2.74
N VAL A 122 -7.70 -0.77 3.11
CA VAL A 122 -8.62 -1.46 2.19
C VAL A 122 -9.65 -0.47 1.63
N GLY A 123 -10.23 0.37 2.48
CA GLY A 123 -11.16 1.43 2.07
C GLY A 123 -10.50 2.45 1.15
N VAL A 124 -9.28 2.88 1.46
CA VAL A 124 -8.50 3.79 0.61
C VAL A 124 -8.28 3.19 -0.78
N MET A 125 -7.95 1.91 -0.86
CA MET A 125 -7.76 1.23 -2.15
C MET A 125 -9.07 1.05 -2.93
N GLY A 126 -10.16 0.71 -2.24
CA GLY A 126 -11.49 0.64 -2.85
C GLY A 126 -11.92 1.98 -3.43
N GLY A 127 -11.67 3.05 -2.70
CA GLY A 127 -11.89 4.41 -3.18
C GLY A 127 -11.04 4.75 -4.41
N TYR A 128 -9.79 4.32 -4.44
CA TYR A 128 -8.94 4.49 -5.61
C TYR A 128 -9.50 3.80 -6.86
N ILE A 129 -9.95 2.55 -6.72
CA ILE A 129 -10.56 1.79 -7.81
C ILE A 129 -11.74 2.56 -8.41
N ARG A 130 -12.57 3.15 -7.55
CA ARG A 130 -13.71 3.96 -7.99
C ARG A 130 -13.27 5.29 -8.60
N TRP A 131 -12.38 6.01 -7.93
CA TRP A 131 -11.88 7.31 -8.37
C TRP A 131 -11.17 7.23 -9.73
N ALA A 132 -10.38 6.19 -9.93
CA ALA A 132 -9.65 5.97 -11.18
C ALA A 132 -10.53 5.48 -12.34
N GLY A 133 -11.80 5.22 -12.09
CA GLY A 133 -12.74 4.76 -13.12
C GLY A 133 -12.55 3.30 -13.54
N LEU A 134 -11.96 2.48 -12.68
CA LEU A 134 -11.75 1.06 -12.95
C LEU A 134 -13.02 0.24 -12.79
N VAL A 135 -14.00 0.79 -12.10
CA VAL A 135 -15.38 0.29 -11.97
C VAL A 135 -16.36 1.44 -12.18
N ASP A 136 -17.58 1.13 -12.56
CA ASP A 136 -18.56 2.13 -13.01
C ASP A 136 -19.33 2.79 -11.86
N ASP A 137 -19.51 2.09 -10.75
CA ASP A 137 -20.31 2.59 -9.63
C ASP A 137 -19.77 2.14 -8.27
N ASP A 138 -20.34 2.70 -7.20
CA ASP A 138 -19.92 2.46 -5.82
C ASP A 138 -20.16 1.02 -5.39
N THR A 139 -21.26 0.41 -5.83
CA THR A 139 -21.60 -0.97 -5.50
C THR A 139 -20.55 -1.94 -6.06
N GLN A 140 -20.13 -1.72 -7.30
CA GLN A 140 -19.04 -2.50 -7.91
C GLN A 140 -17.74 -2.30 -7.17
N ALA A 141 -17.41 -1.06 -6.79
CA ALA A 141 -16.21 -0.77 -6.02
C ALA A 141 -16.19 -1.50 -4.68
N ILE A 142 -17.30 -1.49 -3.96
CA ILE A 142 -17.45 -2.21 -2.69
C ILE A 142 -17.29 -3.72 -2.91
N THR A 143 -17.99 -4.28 -3.89
CA THR A 143 -17.95 -5.71 -4.19
C THR A 143 -16.54 -6.20 -4.55
N VAL A 144 -15.85 -5.48 -5.43
CA VAL A 144 -14.48 -5.82 -5.83
C VAL A 144 -13.54 -5.73 -4.63
N THR A 145 -13.67 -4.67 -3.83
CA THR A 145 -12.83 -4.45 -2.66
C THR A 145 -13.04 -5.53 -1.60
N GLU A 146 -14.27 -5.94 -1.36
CA GLU A 146 -14.59 -7.05 -0.45
C GLU A 146 -13.99 -8.37 -0.91
N ARG A 147 -14.00 -8.64 -2.22
CA ARG A 147 -13.34 -9.83 -2.78
C ARG A 147 -11.83 -9.79 -2.59
N LEU A 148 -11.19 -8.65 -2.84
CA LEU A 148 -9.75 -8.48 -2.63
C LEU A 148 -9.36 -8.63 -1.17
N ALA A 149 -10.16 -8.09 -0.26
CA ALA A 149 -9.93 -8.17 1.19
C ALA A 149 -10.31 -9.53 1.79
N GLY A 150 -11.13 -10.30 1.10
CA GLY A 150 -11.64 -11.59 1.61
C GLY A 150 -12.64 -11.44 2.76
N ARG A 151 -13.29 -10.28 2.89
CA ARG A 151 -14.25 -9.98 3.96
C ARG A 151 -15.15 -8.80 3.59
N GLN A 152 -16.24 -8.64 4.32
CA GLN A 152 -17.08 -7.46 4.19
C GLN A 152 -16.39 -6.22 4.72
N LEU A 153 -16.64 -5.08 4.08
CA LEU A 153 -16.14 -3.80 4.51
C LEU A 153 -16.98 -3.24 5.66
N ASP A 154 -16.29 -2.62 6.61
CA ASP A 154 -16.96 -1.87 7.68
C ASP A 154 -17.53 -0.53 7.16
N PRO A 155 -18.34 0.18 7.98
CA PRO A 155 -18.90 1.46 7.58
C PRO A 155 -17.85 2.51 7.23
N PHE A 156 -16.68 2.50 7.89
CA PHE A 156 -15.60 3.42 7.60
C PHE A 156 -15.04 3.22 6.18
N ALA A 157 -14.72 1.99 5.80
CA ALA A 157 -14.19 1.66 4.48
C ALA A 157 -15.21 2.01 3.37
N ARG A 158 -16.50 1.73 3.61
CA ARG A 158 -17.57 2.10 2.69
C ARG A 158 -17.67 3.61 2.52
N ASN A 159 -17.57 4.36 3.62
CA ASN A 159 -17.58 5.83 3.59
C ASN A 159 -16.41 6.41 2.78
N VAL A 160 -15.23 5.82 2.88
CA VAL A 160 -14.07 6.23 2.07
C VAL A 160 -14.36 6.06 0.58
N ILE A 161 -14.96 4.95 0.18
CA ILE A 161 -15.34 4.70 -1.22
C ILE A 161 -16.36 5.73 -1.71
N LEU A 162 -17.40 6.00 -0.91
CA LEU A 162 -18.43 7.00 -1.24
C LEU A 162 -17.83 8.40 -1.34
N THR A 163 -16.91 8.74 -0.45
CA THR A 163 -16.19 10.02 -0.48
C THR A 163 -15.36 10.14 -1.76
N ALA A 164 -14.64 9.10 -2.12
CA ALA A 164 -13.81 9.07 -3.33
C ALA A 164 -14.60 9.36 -4.61
N THR A 165 -15.83 8.89 -4.68
CA THR A 165 -16.73 9.14 -5.83
C THR A 165 -16.96 10.63 -6.07
N ARG A 166 -17.04 11.43 -5.01
CA ARG A 166 -17.27 12.88 -5.10
C ARG A 166 -16.03 13.68 -5.48
N LEU A 167 -14.86 13.05 -5.45
CA LEU A 167 -13.57 13.73 -5.66
C LEU A 167 -13.06 13.64 -7.11
N ARG A 168 -13.79 13.01 -7.97
CA ARG A 168 -13.40 12.81 -9.36
C ARG A 168 -13.57 14.06 -10.22
#